data_1b956b2c8fee9ad670467514175ccfae
#
_entry.id   1b956b2c8fee9ad670467514175ccfae
#
_cell.length_a   1.000
_cell.length_b   1.000
_cell.length_c   1.000
_cell.angle_alpha   90.00
_cell.angle_beta   90.00
_cell.angle_gamma   90.00
#
_symmetry.space_group_name_H-M   'P 1'
#
loop_
_entity.id
_entity.type
_entity.pdbx_description
1 polymer ?
#
loop_
_entity_poly.entity_id
_entity_poly.type
_entity_poly.pdbx_seq_one_letter_code
_entity_poly.pdbx_strand_id
1 'polypeptide(L)'
;MYLSRIKIDTENRQKIRPLTHLGAYHDWVEKSFPAEIEAGVRRRHLWRIDPLYGELYLMVLSEEKPSLKEFSKYGVENTFLSKSYDHLLTSIKVGQVLRFRVTANPTYADPQPGKERGKVYPHVTIEQQRHWLIKKISKCWF
;
A
#
# COMPACT_ATOMS: atom_id res chain seq x y z
N MET A 1 -7.04 -7.12 11.62
CA MET A 1 -6.11 -6.30 10.80
C MET A 1 -5.86 -4.95 11.44
N TYR A 2 -4.71 -4.35 11.18
CA TYR A 2 -4.32 -3.06 11.73
C TYR A 2 -4.00 -2.07 10.62
N LEU A 3 -4.51 -0.84 10.73
CA LEU A 3 -4.09 0.29 9.93
C LEU A 3 -3.13 1.13 10.76
N SER A 4 -1.89 1.15 10.34
CA SER A 4 -0.80 1.88 11.00
C SER A 4 -0.34 3.04 10.14
N ARG A 5 0.07 4.14 10.76
CA ARG A 5 0.65 5.29 10.05
C ARG A 5 1.78 5.91 10.84
N ILE A 6 2.69 6.55 10.12
CA ILE A 6 3.73 7.41 10.68
C ILE A 6 4.02 8.56 9.73
N LYS A 7 4.27 9.75 10.28
CA LYS A 7 4.73 10.90 9.50
C LYS A 7 6.16 10.65 9.05
N ILE A 8 6.45 10.79 7.76
CA ILE A 8 7.80 10.64 7.20
C ILE A 8 8.60 11.90 7.56
N ASP A 9 9.79 11.72 8.11
CA ASP A 9 10.65 12.83 8.52
C ASP A 9 11.41 13.38 7.31
N THR A 10 10.74 14.22 6.53
CA THR A 10 11.29 14.83 5.32
C THR A 10 12.29 15.94 5.59
N GLU A 11 12.33 16.48 6.81
CA GLU A 11 13.25 17.55 7.22
C GLU A 11 14.61 16.98 7.63
N ASN A 12 14.64 15.74 8.11
CA ASN A 12 15.87 15.07 8.51
C ASN A 12 16.54 14.39 7.32
N ARG A 13 17.62 15.03 6.81
CA ARG A 13 18.38 14.52 5.67
C ARG A 13 18.93 13.10 5.87
N GLN A 14 19.30 12.72 7.08
CA GLN A 14 19.83 11.39 7.35
C GLN A 14 18.75 10.31 7.23
N LYS A 15 17.50 10.64 7.62
CA LYS A 15 16.35 9.74 7.51
C LYS A 15 15.82 9.65 6.09
N ILE A 16 15.74 10.76 5.36
CA ILE A 16 15.16 10.77 4.01
C ILE A 16 16.13 10.24 2.94
N ARG A 17 17.45 10.40 3.14
CA ARG A 17 18.48 9.98 2.17
C ARG A 17 18.35 8.52 1.71
N PRO A 18 18.06 7.53 2.57
CA PRO A 18 17.87 6.15 2.12
C PRO A 18 16.57 5.93 1.33
N LEU A 19 15.57 6.81 1.47
CA LEU A 19 14.23 6.66 0.89
C LEU A 19 14.13 7.27 -0.53
N THR A 20 15.08 6.93 -1.40
CA THR A 20 15.21 7.51 -2.75
C THR A 20 14.24 6.93 -3.79
N HIS A 21 13.68 5.75 -3.53
CA HIS A 21 12.80 5.04 -4.45
C HIS A 21 11.80 4.14 -3.69
N LEU A 22 10.72 3.74 -4.35
CA LEU A 22 9.65 2.93 -3.74
C LEU A 22 10.15 1.61 -3.13
N GLY A 23 11.21 1.01 -3.67
CA GLY A 23 11.82 -0.18 -3.11
C GLY A 23 12.39 0.03 -1.70
N ALA A 24 12.92 1.22 -1.39
CA ALA A 24 13.40 1.54 -0.05
C ALA A 24 12.25 1.66 0.96
N TYR A 25 11.10 2.19 0.55
CA TYR A 25 9.89 2.19 1.38
C TYR A 25 9.35 0.79 1.59
N HIS A 26 9.38 -0.04 0.56
CA HIS A 26 8.99 -1.45 0.68
C HIS A 26 9.89 -2.18 1.69
N ASP A 27 11.20 -2.01 1.60
CA ASP A 27 12.16 -2.58 2.55
C ASP A 27 11.92 -2.08 3.99
N TRP A 28 11.59 -0.79 4.14
CA TRP A 28 11.21 -0.24 5.45
C TRP A 28 9.97 -0.92 6.01
N VAL A 29 8.93 -1.09 5.20
CA VAL A 29 7.70 -1.77 5.62
C VAL A 29 8.00 -3.22 6.02
N GLU A 30 8.69 -3.98 5.18
CA GLU A 30 9.01 -5.40 5.48
C GLU A 30 9.84 -5.54 6.78
N LYS A 31 10.85 -4.69 6.97
CA LYS A 31 11.66 -4.67 8.20
C LYS A 31 10.90 -4.23 9.46
N SER A 32 9.74 -3.63 9.29
CA SER A 32 8.89 -3.26 10.42
C SER A 32 8.16 -4.44 11.06
N PHE A 33 8.31 -5.65 10.51
CA PHE A 33 7.73 -6.88 11.03
C PHE A 33 8.82 -7.94 11.37
N PRO A 34 9.68 -7.67 12.36
CA PRO A 34 10.81 -8.55 12.67
C PRO A 34 10.39 -9.97 13.06
N ALA A 35 9.26 -10.14 13.75
CA ALA A 35 8.77 -11.46 14.13
C ALA A 35 8.41 -12.34 12.91
N GLU A 36 7.93 -11.75 11.82
CA GLU A 36 7.66 -12.49 10.58
C GLU A 36 8.96 -12.91 9.88
N ILE A 37 9.97 -12.05 9.93
CA ILE A 37 11.30 -12.32 9.37
C ILE A 37 11.95 -13.48 10.13
N GLU A 38 11.92 -13.45 11.47
CA GLU A 38 12.46 -14.49 12.35
C GLU A 38 11.74 -15.84 12.17
N ALA A 39 10.42 -15.79 11.96
CA ALA A 39 9.61 -16.99 11.70
C ALA A 39 9.74 -17.52 10.26
N GLY A 40 10.45 -16.82 9.37
CA GLY A 40 10.52 -17.17 7.94
C GLY A 40 9.16 -17.08 7.22
N VAL A 41 8.19 -16.38 7.79
CA VAL A 41 6.85 -16.19 7.22
C VAL A 41 6.80 -14.85 6.50
N ARG A 42 6.32 -14.85 5.28
CA ARG A 42 6.11 -13.61 4.52
C ARG A 42 4.62 -13.37 4.33
N ARG A 43 4.06 -12.46 5.14
CA ARG A 43 2.67 -12.01 5.01
C ARG A 43 2.58 -10.84 4.02
N ARG A 44 1.38 -10.56 3.57
CA ARG A 44 1.14 -9.45 2.65
C ARG A 44 0.89 -8.17 3.43
N HIS A 45 1.77 -7.19 3.26
CA HIS A 45 1.60 -5.83 3.76
C HIS A 45 1.14 -4.92 2.62
N LEU A 46 0.00 -4.25 2.79
CA LEU A 46 -0.44 -3.22 1.85
C LEU A 46 0.02 -1.86 2.39
N TRP A 47 0.72 -1.11 1.57
CA TRP A 47 1.22 0.18 2.00
C TRP A 47 1.11 1.24 0.92
N ARG A 48 1.11 2.49 1.34
CA ARG A 48 1.10 3.66 0.47
C ARG A 48 1.64 4.89 1.21
N ILE A 49 2.08 5.88 0.44
CA ILE A 49 2.47 7.18 0.95
C ILE A 49 1.32 8.14 0.65
N ASP A 50 0.78 8.77 1.69
CA ASP A 50 -0.33 9.72 1.58
C ASP A 50 0.08 11.12 2.06
N PRO A 51 -0.23 12.16 1.27
CA PRO A 51 -0.21 13.52 1.77
C PRO A 51 -1.46 13.77 2.64
N LEU A 52 -1.25 14.05 3.91
CA LEU A 52 -2.30 14.42 4.86
C LEU A 52 -1.91 15.72 5.53
N TYR A 53 -2.75 16.75 5.41
CA TYR A 53 -2.52 18.07 6.01
C TYR A 53 -1.17 18.71 5.64
N GLY A 54 -0.74 18.52 4.39
CA GLY A 54 0.54 19.05 3.91
C GLY A 54 1.78 18.22 4.25
N GLU A 55 1.62 17.13 5.01
CA GLU A 55 2.69 16.25 5.45
C GLU A 55 2.59 14.87 4.81
N LEU A 56 3.71 14.20 4.61
CA LEU A 56 3.74 12.84 4.06
C LEU A 56 3.66 11.78 5.15
N TYR A 57 2.76 10.84 4.98
CA TYR A 57 2.60 9.70 5.87
C TYR A 57 2.81 8.38 5.14
N LEU A 58 3.58 7.48 5.76
CA LEU A 58 3.56 6.08 5.40
C LEU A 58 2.38 5.42 6.09
N MET A 59 1.48 4.83 5.30
CA MET A 59 0.31 4.08 5.75
C MET A 59 0.54 2.60 5.47
N VAL A 60 0.28 1.74 6.45
CA VAL A 60 0.42 0.29 6.29
C VAL A 60 -0.82 -0.41 6.82
N LEU A 61 -1.38 -1.32 6.03
CA LEU A 61 -2.43 -2.25 6.43
C LEU A 61 -1.83 -3.65 6.51
N SER A 62 -1.91 -4.27 7.68
CA SER A 62 -1.28 -5.55 8.00
C SER A 62 -2.13 -6.39 8.97
N GLU A 63 -1.87 -7.67 9.06
CA GLU A 63 -2.52 -8.56 10.03
C GLU A 63 -2.02 -8.27 11.45
N GLU A 64 -0.73 -8.05 11.61
CA GLU A 64 -0.05 -7.72 12.86
C GLU A 64 0.29 -6.23 12.93
N LYS A 65 0.52 -5.72 14.13
CA LYS A 65 1.04 -4.37 14.31
C LYS A 65 2.54 -4.34 13.97
N PRO A 66 3.00 -3.32 13.23
CA PRO A 66 4.43 -3.14 13.02
C PRO A 66 5.16 -2.84 14.34
N SER A 67 6.41 -3.27 14.45
CA SER A 67 7.30 -2.90 15.55
C SER A 67 7.46 -1.38 15.60
N LEU A 68 7.18 -0.77 16.75
CA LEU A 68 7.33 0.66 16.96
C LEU A 68 8.75 1.13 16.62
N LYS A 69 9.76 0.40 17.05
CA LYS A 69 11.17 0.72 16.84
C LYS A 69 11.50 0.79 15.35
N GLU A 70 11.20 -0.26 14.61
CA GLU A 70 11.57 -0.38 13.20
C GLU A 70 10.70 0.53 12.32
N PHE A 71 9.40 0.64 12.62
CA PHE A 71 8.50 1.50 11.88
C PHE A 71 8.78 2.99 12.08
N SER A 72 9.32 3.38 13.25
CA SER A 72 9.69 4.78 13.54
C SER A 72 11.05 5.20 12.98
N LYS A 73 11.82 4.29 12.40
CA LYS A 73 13.19 4.52 11.93
C LYS A 73 13.35 5.76 11.05
N TYR A 74 12.44 5.96 10.11
CA TYR A 74 12.46 7.10 9.19
C TYR A 74 11.29 8.07 9.43
N GLY A 75 10.56 7.87 10.51
CA GLY A 75 9.44 8.73 10.90
C GLY A 75 9.82 9.84 11.86
N VAL A 76 8.90 10.80 11.98
CA VAL A 76 8.93 11.82 13.03
C VAL A 76 8.53 11.16 14.35
N GLU A 77 9.26 11.45 15.42
CA GLU A 77 8.99 10.90 16.75
C GLU A 77 7.57 11.21 17.22
N ASN A 78 6.97 10.27 17.95
CA ASN A 78 5.63 10.39 18.52
C ASN A 78 4.47 10.56 17.50
N THR A 79 4.72 10.29 16.21
CA THR A 79 3.68 10.35 15.17
C THR A 79 3.14 8.99 14.76
N PHE A 80 3.70 7.89 15.31
CA PHE A 80 3.19 6.54 15.07
C PHE A 80 1.79 6.38 15.66
N LEU A 81 0.89 5.87 14.85
CA LEU A 81 -0.47 5.53 15.25
C LEU A 81 -0.87 4.21 14.60
N SER A 82 -1.41 3.30 15.40
CA SER A 82 -1.96 2.03 14.90
C SER A 82 -3.35 1.80 15.50
N LYS A 83 -4.32 1.48 14.64
CA LYS A 83 -5.71 1.20 15.03
C LYS A 83 -6.17 -0.12 14.43
N SER A 84 -7.07 -0.84 15.13
CA SER A 84 -7.77 -1.97 14.52
C SER A 84 -8.62 -1.48 13.33
N TYR A 85 -8.48 -2.17 12.22
CA TYR A 85 -9.25 -1.92 11.00
C TYR A 85 -10.51 -2.79 10.91
N ASP A 86 -10.63 -3.77 11.79
CA ASP A 86 -11.73 -4.74 11.80
C ASP A 86 -13.07 -4.07 12.04
N HIS A 87 -13.10 -3.05 12.90
CA HIS A 87 -14.31 -2.28 13.16
C HIS A 87 -14.87 -1.63 11.88
N LEU A 88 -14.02 -1.07 11.03
CA LEU A 88 -14.46 -0.53 9.73
C LEU A 88 -14.98 -1.65 8.82
N LEU A 89 -14.25 -2.76 8.71
CA LEU A 89 -14.61 -3.88 7.84
C LEU A 89 -15.97 -4.49 8.26
N THR A 90 -16.20 -4.67 9.55
CA THR A 90 -17.45 -5.21 10.08
C THR A 90 -18.62 -4.23 10.00
N SER A 91 -18.35 -2.93 9.88
CA SER A 91 -19.39 -1.90 9.73
C SER A 91 -19.91 -1.77 8.30
N ILE A 92 -19.18 -2.31 7.32
CA ILE A 92 -19.59 -2.26 5.91
C ILE A 92 -20.74 -3.23 5.67
N LYS A 93 -21.84 -2.72 5.13
CA LYS A 93 -23.07 -3.49 4.85
C LYS A 93 -23.41 -3.41 3.37
N VAL A 94 -24.09 -4.43 2.88
CA VAL A 94 -24.66 -4.43 1.52
C VAL A 94 -25.62 -3.24 1.36
N GLY A 95 -25.51 -2.53 0.24
CA GLY A 95 -26.30 -1.33 -0.05
C GLY A 95 -25.71 -0.01 0.43
N GLN A 96 -24.61 -0.03 1.18
CA GLN A 96 -23.88 1.21 1.51
C GLN A 96 -23.19 1.80 0.27
N VAL A 97 -23.27 3.13 0.15
CA VAL A 97 -22.54 3.90 -0.86
C VAL A 97 -21.34 4.53 -0.21
N LEU A 98 -20.15 4.13 -0.63
CA LEU A 98 -18.88 4.64 -0.11
C LEU A 98 -18.12 5.38 -1.20
N ARG A 99 -17.49 6.50 -0.84
CA ARG A 99 -16.55 7.19 -1.72
C ARG A 99 -15.14 6.61 -1.51
N PHE A 100 -14.46 6.26 -2.58
CA PHE A 100 -13.08 5.81 -2.52
C PHE A 100 -12.21 6.60 -3.50
N ARG A 101 -10.91 6.60 -3.24
CA ARG A 101 -9.88 7.08 -4.17
C ARG A 101 -8.87 5.96 -4.39
N VAL A 102 -8.59 5.66 -5.65
CA VAL A 102 -7.60 4.66 -6.05
C VAL A 102 -6.57 5.31 -6.96
N THR A 103 -5.31 4.99 -6.76
CA THR A 103 -4.23 5.22 -7.72
C THR A 103 -3.83 3.85 -8.27
N ALA A 104 -3.95 3.69 -9.57
CA ALA A 104 -3.68 2.41 -10.23
C ALA A 104 -2.83 2.64 -11.47
N ASN A 105 -2.11 1.60 -11.87
CA ASN A 105 -1.45 1.54 -13.17
C ASN A 105 -2.24 0.57 -14.06
N PRO A 106 -3.21 1.05 -14.85
CA PRO A 106 -4.05 0.21 -15.69
C PRO A 106 -3.24 -0.34 -16.86
N THR A 107 -3.07 -1.65 -16.87
CA THR A 107 -2.30 -2.35 -17.91
C THR A 107 -3.08 -3.53 -18.48
N TYR A 108 -2.70 -3.95 -19.69
CA TYR A 108 -3.12 -5.20 -20.29
C TYR A 108 -1.90 -6.01 -20.74
N ALA A 109 -2.05 -7.32 -20.76
CA ALA A 109 -1.05 -8.22 -21.31
C ALA A 109 -1.48 -8.66 -22.70
N ASP A 110 -0.59 -8.49 -23.67
CA ASP A 110 -0.75 -8.97 -25.03
C ASP A 110 -0.08 -10.34 -25.15
N PRO A 111 -0.84 -11.44 -25.40
CA PRO A 111 -0.28 -12.76 -25.53
C PRO A 111 0.74 -12.82 -26.67
N GLN A 112 1.90 -13.36 -26.39
CA GLN A 112 2.95 -13.58 -27.40
C GLN A 112 3.06 -15.07 -27.74
N PRO A 113 3.05 -15.46 -29.02
CA PRO A 113 3.22 -16.85 -29.41
C PRO A 113 4.52 -17.46 -28.82
N GLY A 114 4.41 -18.61 -28.19
CA GLY A 114 5.54 -19.34 -27.62
C GLY A 114 6.12 -18.78 -26.32
N LYS A 115 5.47 -17.82 -25.67
CA LYS A 115 5.89 -17.28 -24.35
C LYS A 115 4.81 -17.53 -23.30
N GLU A 116 5.23 -17.94 -22.10
CA GLU A 116 4.32 -18.11 -20.96
C GLU A 116 3.68 -16.79 -20.48
N ARG A 117 4.37 -15.66 -20.68
CA ARG A 117 3.89 -14.34 -20.29
C ARG A 117 3.79 -13.41 -21.48
N GLY A 118 2.64 -12.79 -21.63
CA GLY A 118 2.41 -11.72 -22.61
C GLY A 118 3.21 -10.47 -22.30
N LYS A 119 3.44 -9.64 -23.31
CA LYS A 119 4.04 -8.32 -23.15
C LYS A 119 3.02 -7.37 -22.52
N VAL A 120 3.45 -6.61 -21.50
CA VAL A 120 2.55 -5.73 -20.75
C VAL A 120 2.63 -4.32 -21.33
N TYR A 121 1.46 -3.75 -21.61
CA TYR A 121 1.29 -2.39 -22.12
C TYR A 121 0.38 -1.56 -21.21
N PRO A 122 0.61 -0.25 -21.06
CA PRO A 122 -0.28 0.63 -20.32
C PRO A 122 -1.54 0.97 -21.13
N HIS A 123 -2.64 1.18 -20.45
CA HIS A 123 -3.79 1.87 -21.03
C HIS A 123 -3.55 3.38 -20.98
N VAL A 124 -3.49 4.03 -22.14
CA VAL A 124 -3.08 5.44 -22.27
C VAL A 124 -4.28 6.38 -22.21
N THR A 125 -5.41 6.02 -22.84
CA THR A 125 -6.59 6.89 -22.89
C THR A 125 -7.46 6.77 -21.64
N ILE A 126 -8.14 7.84 -21.26
CA ILE A 126 -9.08 7.87 -20.13
C ILE A 126 -10.17 6.80 -20.30
N GLU A 127 -10.67 6.62 -21.52
CA GLU A 127 -11.70 5.62 -21.82
C GLU A 127 -11.20 4.19 -21.58
N GLN A 128 -9.99 3.85 -22.04
CA GLN A 128 -9.36 2.56 -21.77
C GLN A 128 -9.15 2.32 -20.27
N GLN A 129 -8.74 3.34 -19.54
CA GLN A 129 -8.53 3.28 -18.09
C GLN A 129 -9.86 3.07 -17.33
N ARG A 130 -10.92 3.77 -17.74
CA ARG A 130 -12.27 3.57 -17.19
C ARG A 130 -12.78 2.15 -17.45
N HIS A 131 -12.65 1.68 -18.68
CA HIS A 131 -13.07 0.33 -19.07
C HIS A 131 -12.30 -0.75 -18.26
N TRP A 132 -10.99 -0.57 -18.11
CA TRP A 132 -10.17 -1.44 -17.26
C TRP A 132 -10.66 -1.49 -15.83
N LEU A 133 -11.00 -0.35 -15.22
CA LEU A 133 -11.51 -0.27 -13.86
C LEU A 133 -12.86 -0.98 -13.73
N ILE A 134 -13.79 -0.73 -14.62
CA ILE A 134 -15.12 -1.39 -14.64
C ILE A 134 -14.95 -2.90 -14.75
N LYS A 135 -14.10 -3.38 -15.66
CA LYS A 135 -13.81 -4.81 -15.83
C LYS A 135 -13.17 -5.45 -14.59
N LYS A 136 -12.39 -4.69 -13.82
CA LYS A 136 -11.81 -5.18 -12.55
C LYS A 136 -12.88 -5.26 -11.45
N ILE A 137 -13.72 -4.24 -11.33
CA ILE A 137 -14.81 -4.22 -10.35
C ILE A 137 -15.78 -5.37 -10.60
N SER A 138 -16.22 -5.60 -11.84
CA SER A 138 -17.15 -6.68 -12.18
C SER A 138 -16.61 -8.09 -11.89
N LYS A 139 -15.29 -8.27 -11.82
CA LYS A 139 -14.67 -9.57 -11.46
C LYS A 139 -14.53 -9.78 -9.94
N CYS A 140 -14.72 -8.75 -9.13
CA CYS A 140 -14.57 -8.83 -7.68
C CYS A 140 -15.92 -9.11 -6.95
N TRP A 141 -16.99 -9.36 -7.69
CA TRP A 141 -18.34 -9.59 -7.15
C TRP A 141 -18.71 -11.09 -7.12
N PHE A 142 -17.75 -11.96 -6.75
CA PHE A 142 -18.05 -13.38 -6.46
C PHE A 142 -17.34 -13.82 -5.20
#